data_3a6bf824d67b8fbfc4f5637cece8f486
#
_entry.id   3a6bf824d67b8fbfc4f5637cece8f486
#
_cell.length_a   1.000
_cell.length_b   1.000
_cell.length_c   1.000
_cell.angle_alpha   90.00
_cell.angle_beta   90.00
_cell.angle_gamma   90.00
#
_symmetry.space_group_name_H-M   'P 1'
#
loop_
_entity.id
_entity.type
_entity.pdbx_description
1 polymer ?
#
loop_
_entity_poly.entity_id
_entity_poly.type
_entity_poly.pdbx_seq_one_letter_code
_entity_poly.pdbx_strand_id
1 'polypeptide(L)'
;MEKMIVQGGTRLNGSVKVEGAKNAVLPILAASILAEYGVTHLTNVPNLSDVHTMLAVLNSLNVTSTFDEEEKSITLNATKNIQTTAAFEFVSKMRASIVVMGPLLARFGHARVAMPGGCAIGTRPIDLHLKGFEAMGATITQEDGYVEAHADQLVGARIYMDFPSVGATQNLMMAATLAKGTTLLENVAREPEIVDLANILNKMGAKIIGAGTANIRIEGVDHLEGTIHSIIPDRIEAGTFMVAAAVTAGDVFVEDAIAEHNQPLIAKLSEMGVQFIVEENGIRVIGPETLKPTDVKTLPHPGFPTDMQAQMTIVQLLASGVSTMTETVFENRFNHLEELRRMNAQFMIEGRTAVMNQVSQLQGAQVKATDLRAAAALIIAGMVAKGYTRVTELKYLDRGYYQFHHKLRALGANIERVHEDEATPFTQVELEKMLNR
;
A
#
# COMPACT_ATOMS: atom_id res chain seq x y z
N MET A 1 -13.56 21.42 -7.93
CA MET A 1 -12.78 20.40 -7.17
C MET A 1 -13.34 19.02 -7.43
N GLU A 2 -12.48 18.01 -7.61
CA GLU A 2 -12.97 16.63 -7.73
C GLU A 2 -13.45 16.10 -6.39
N LYS A 3 -14.61 15.45 -6.41
CA LYS A 3 -15.20 14.83 -5.23
C LYS A 3 -15.78 13.47 -5.58
N MET A 4 -15.81 12.58 -4.60
CA MET A 4 -16.56 11.33 -4.67
C MET A 4 -17.89 11.54 -3.97
N ILE A 5 -18.98 11.39 -4.70
CA ILE A 5 -20.34 11.43 -4.15
C ILE A 5 -20.80 10.01 -3.92
N VAL A 6 -21.23 9.72 -2.71
CA VAL A 6 -21.67 8.38 -2.30
C VAL A 6 -23.05 8.50 -1.64
N GLN A 7 -24.01 7.72 -2.09
CA GLN A 7 -25.31 7.53 -1.44
C GLN A 7 -25.32 6.16 -0.76
N GLY A 8 -25.61 6.13 0.53
CA GLY A 8 -25.67 4.89 1.29
C GLY A 8 -26.97 4.10 1.12
N GLY A 9 -26.97 2.87 1.59
CA GLY A 9 -28.13 2.00 1.70
C GLY A 9 -28.20 0.84 0.70
N THR A 10 -27.21 0.68 -0.18
CA THR A 10 -27.19 -0.42 -1.14
C THR A 10 -26.31 -1.57 -0.61
N ARG A 11 -26.79 -2.81 -0.73
CA ARG A 11 -25.98 -4.01 -0.49
C ARG A 11 -25.12 -4.28 -1.72
N LEU A 12 -23.85 -4.53 -1.51
CA LEU A 12 -22.97 -4.91 -2.61
C LEU A 12 -23.22 -6.37 -3.03
N ASN A 13 -23.20 -6.62 -4.32
CA ASN A 13 -23.35 -7.96 -4.89
C ASN A 13 -22.57 -8.08 -6.20
N GLY A 14 -21.94 -9.22 -6.42
CA GLY A 14 -21.24 -9.51 -7.67
C GLY A 14 -19.78 -9.85 -7.47
N SER A 15 -18.98 -9.65 -8.51
CA SER A 15 -17.55 -9.98 -8.53
C SER A 15 -16.71 -8.73 -8.78
N VAL A 16 -15.57 -8.66 -8.14
CA VAL A 16 -14.57 -7.60 -8.37
C VAL A 16 -13.18 -8.22 -8.45
N LYS A 17 -12.42 -7.82 -9.44
CA LYS A 17 -11.02 -8.24 -9.60
C LYS A 17 -10.09 -7.24 -8.97
N VAL A 18 -9.14 -7.71 -8.16
CA VAL A 18 -8.10 -6.86 -7.56
C VAL A 18 -6.95 -6.62 -8.53
N GLU A 19 -6.31 -5.48 -8.39
CA GLU A 19 -5.12 -5.12 -9.16
C GLU A 19 -3.86 -5.75 -8.57
N GLY A 20 -2.75 -5.63 -9.30
CA GLY A 20 -1.43 -5.91 -8.75
C GLY A 20 -1.11 -5.03 -7.54
N ALA A 21 -0.33 -5.57 -6.61
CA ALA A 21 -0.04 -4.91 -5.33
C ALA A 21 0.84 -3.67 -5.51
N LYS A 22 0.35 -2.51 -5.09
CA LYS A 22 1.12 -1.27 -5.02
C LYS A 22 2.43 -1.45 -4.25
N ASN A 23 2.34 -2.05 -3.06
CA ASN A 23 3.48 -2.21 -2.17
C ASN A 23 4.50 -3.26 -2.66
N ALA A 24 4.13 -4.06 -3.66
CA ALA A 24 5.04 -4.97 -4.36
C ALA A 24 5.67 -4.31 -5.60
N VAL A 25 4.87 -3.63 -6.42
CA VAL A 25 5.36 -3.09 -7.70
C VAL A 25 6.38 -1.98 -7.51
N LEU A 26 6.23 -1.11 -6.49
CA LEU A 26 7.14 0.02 -6.29
C LEU A 26 8.60 -0.43 -6.05
N PRO A 27 8.90 -1.34 -5.10
CA PRO A 27 10.27 -1.84 -4.96
C PRO A 27 10.73 -2.70 -6.14
N ILE A 28 9.83 -3.41 -6.82
CA ILE A 28 10.17 -4.20 -8.02
C ILE A 28 10.57 -3.30 -9.18
N LEU A 29 9.91 -2.16 -9.35
CA LEU A 29 10.34 -1.13 -10.31
C LEU A 29 11.76 -0.64 -9.99
N ALA A 30 12.07 -0.36 -8.73
CA ALA A 30 13.42 0.01 -8.30
C ALA A 30 14.45 -1.13 -8.55
N ALA A 31 14.06 -2.38 -8.36
CA ALA A 31 14.91 -3.55 -8.61
C ALA A 31 15.38 -3.64 -10.08
N SER A 32 14.62 -3.08 -11.04
CA SER A 32 15.03 -3.04 -12.45
C SER A 32 16.37 -2.34 -12.69
N ILE A 33 16.77 -1.43 -11.79
CA ILE A 33 18.08 -0.74 -11.83
C ILE A 33 19.23 -1.75 -11.75
N LEU A 34 19.03 -2.89 -11.09
CA LEU A 34 20.05 -3.92 -10.91
C LEU A 34 20.37 -4.71 -12.18
N ALA A 35 19.50 -4.66 -13.21
CA ALA A 35 19.71 -5.39 -14.45
C ALA A 35 20.83 -4.76 -15.28
N GLU A 36 22.00 -5.38 -15.31
CA GLU A 36 23.13 -4.97 -16.14
C GLU A 36 22.91 -5.32 -17.61
N TYR A 37 22.22 -6.42 -17.85
CA TYR A 37 21.90 -6.95 -19.18
C TYR A 37 20.40 -7.22 -19.31
N GLY A 38 19.90 -7.14 -20.54
CA GLY A 38 18.51 -7.43 -20.86
C GLY A 38 17.52 -6.38 -20.38
N VAL A 39 16.26 -6.65 -20.57
CA VAL A 39 15.15 -5.81 -20.17
C VAL A 39 14.30 -6.51 -19.12
N THR A 40 13.69 -5.75 -18.23
CA THR A 40 12.72 -6.28 -17.25
C THR A 40 11.32 -6.02 -17.76
N HIS A 41 10.50 -7.08 -17.87
CA HIS A 41 9.10 -7.00 -18.27
C HIS A 41 8.21 -7.41 -17.12
N LEU A 42 7.36 -6.49 -16.68
CA LEU A 42 6.43 -6.69 -15.57
C LEU A 42 4.99 -6.76 -16.09
N THR A 43 4.22 -7.72 -15.58
CA THR A 43 2.78 -7.84 -15.85
C THR A 43 1.97 -7.67 -14.57
N ASN A 44 0.65 -7.53 -14.72
CA ASN A 44 -0.26 -7.23 -13.60
C ASN A 44 0.14 -5.96 -12.83
N VAL A 45 0.60 -4.95 -13.55
CA VAL A 45 0.99 -3.66 -12.96
C VAL A 45 -0.24 -2.77 -12.81
N PRO A 46 -0.53 -2.26 -11.59
CA PRO A 46 -1.66 -1.37 -11.39
C PRO A 46 -1.39 0.03 -11.96
N ASN A 47 -2.39 0.64 -12.60
CA ASN A 47 -2.30 2.01 -13.08
C ASN A 47 -2.60 3.00 -11.95
N LEU A 48 -1.58 3.30 -11.16
CA LEU A 48 -1.64 4.16 -9.98
C LEU A 48 -0.75 5.38 -10.13
N SER A 49 -1.13 6.50 -9.48
CA SER A 49 -0.29 7.70 -9.51
C SER A 49 1.09 7.47 -8.88
N ASP A 50 1.20 6.60 -7.86
CA ASP A 50 2.49 6.24 -7.27
C ASP A 50 3.38 5.42 -8.24
N VAL A 51 2.78 4.60 -9.11
CA VAL A 51 3.52 3.90 -10.17
C VAL A 51 4.10 4.90 -11.17
N HIS A 52 3.29 5.85 -11.64
CA HIS A 52 3.76 6.92 -12.54
C HIS A 52 4.86 7.78 -11.89
N THR A 53 4.73 8.07 -10.60
CA THR A 53 5.77 8.79 -9.85
C THR A 53 7.08 8.00 -9.79
N MET A 54 7.03 6.69 -9.52
CA MET A 54 8.22 5.84 -9.52
C MET A 54 8.86 5.78 -10.92
N LEU A 55 8.05 5.66 -11.98
CA LEU A 55 8.55 5.70 -13.35
C LEU A 55 9.23 7.05 -13.68
N ALA A 56 8.70 8.17 -13.18
CA ALA A 56 9.35 9.47 -13.33
C ALA A 56 10.71 9.53 -12.60
N VAL A 57 10.80 8.96 -11.39
CA VAL A 57 12.09 8.81 -10.68
C VAL A 57 13.06 7.97 -11.51
N LEU A 58 12.64 6.81 -11.99
CA LEU A 58 13.49 5.92 -12.80
C LEU A 58 13.92 6.56 -14.11
N ASN A 59 13.02 7.26 -14.81
CA ASN A 59 13.35 7.99 -16.04
C ASN A 59 14.38 9.11 -15.77
N SER A 60 14.30 9.79 -14.62
CA SER A 60 15.30 10.80 -14.22
C SER A 60 16.68 10.19 -13.97
N LEU A 61 16.73 8.90 -13.66
CA LEU A 61 17.95 8.11 -13.52
C LEU A 61 18.42 7.47 -14.86
N ASN A 62 17.77 7.80 -15.96
CA ASN A 62 18.00 7.21 -17.29
C ASN A 62 17.61 5.72 -17.43
N VAL A 63 16.76 5.21 -16.55
CA VAL A 63 16.06 3.95 -16.80
C VAL A 63 14.94 4.24 -17.79
N THR A 64 14.98 3.66 -18.98
CA THR A 64 13.90 3.83 -19.95
C THR A 64 12.73 2.90 -19.62
N SER A 65 11.51 3.40 -19.69
CA SER A 65 10.31 2.63 -19.39
C SER A 65 9.21 2.86 -20.42
N THR A 66 8.45 1.81 -20.70
CA THR A 66 7.22 1.87 -21.51
C THR A 66 6.11 1.20 -20.71
N PHE A 67 5.04 1.93 -20.43
CA PHE A 67 3.86 1.42 -19.74
C PHE A 67 2.71 1.24 -20.72
N ASP A 68 2.29 0.00 -20.93
CA ASP A 68 1.07 -0.35 -21.63
C ASP A 68 -0.05 -0.48 -20.58
N GLU A 69 -0.92 0.54 -20.52
CA GLU A 69 -1.99 0.62 -19.52
C GLU A 69 -3.12 -0.37 -19.78
N GLU A 70 -3.37 -0.73 -21.05
CA GLU A 70 -4.40 -1.70 -21.43
C GLU A 70 -3.99 -3.11 -21.03
N GLU A 71 -2.76 -3.49 -21.33
CA GLU A 71 -2.18 -4.78 -20.98
C GLU A 71 -1.66 -4.83 -19.53
N LYS A 72 -1.70 -3.70 -18.81
CA LYS A 72 -1.16 -3.57 -17.45
C LYS A 72 0.27 -4.09 -17.33
N SER A 73 1.11 -3.72 -18.28
CA SER A 73 2.50 -4.19 -18.37
C SER A 73 3.49 -3.04 -18.51
N ILE A 74 4.66 -3.21 -17.94
CA ILE A 74 5.78 -2.26 -18.06
C ILE A 74 7.02 -2.98 -18.53
N THR A 75 7.71 -2.38 -19.50
CA THR A 75 9.03 -2.80 -19.92
C THR A 75 10.06 -1.76 -19.49
N LEU A 76 11.13 -2.19 -18.82
CA LEU A 76 12.17 -1.34 -18.25
C LEU A 76 13.54 -1.76 -18.78
N ASN A 77 14.36 -0.76 -19.12
CA ASN A 77 15.74 -0.97 -19.54
C ASN A 77 16.68 -0.06 -18.75
N ALA A 78 17.58 -0.66 -17.97
CA ALA A 78 18.56 0.00 -17.13
C ALA A 78 20.01 -0.30 -17.55
N THR A 79 20.24 -0.64 -18.82
CA THR A 79 21.55 -1.15 -19.29
C THR A 79 22.58 -0.05 -19.57
N LYS A 80 22.16 1.21 -19.79
CA LYS A 80 23.07 2.27 -20.26
C LYS A 80 22.88 3.60 -19.51
N ASN A 81 23.99 4.25 -19.23
CA ASN A 81 24.05 5.66 -18.76
C ASN A 81 23.21 5.96 -17.53
N ILE A 82 23.10 5.04 -16.60
CA ILE A 82 22.31 5.23 -15.38
C ILE A 82 22.94 6.32 -14.51
N GLN A 83 22.12 7.27 -14.08
CA GLN A 83 22.47 8.31 -13.12
C GLN A 83 22.25 7.80 -11.69
N THR A 84 23.03 8.33 -10.74
CA THR A 84 23.00 7.88 -9.35
C THR A 84 22.45 8.92 -8.37
N THR A 85 21.91 10.03 -8.90
CA THR A 85 21.26 11.09 -8.12
C THR A 85 19.77 11.16 -8.44
N ALA A 86 18.92 10.88 -7.46
CA ALA A 86 17.48 11.04 -7.54
C ALA A 86 17.06 12.39 -6.97
N ALA A 87 16.58 13.28 -7.83
CA ALA A 87 16.32 14.68 -7.50
C ALA A 87 15.09 14.88 -6.59
N PHE A 88 15.12 15.94 -5.80
CA PHE A 88 14.08 16.32 -4.82
C PHE A 88 12.68 16.40 -5.44
N GLU A 89 12.54 16.97 -6.63
CA GLU A 89 11.22 17.18 -7.27
C GLU A 89 10.44 15.86 -7.50
N PHE A 90 11.13 14.73 -7.63
CA PHE A 90 10.52 13.41 -7.79
C PHE A 90 10.35 12.69 -6.45
N VAL A 91 11.39 12.68 -5.61
CA VAL A 91 11.42 11.95 -4.33
C VAL A 91 10.46 12.57 -3.31
N SER A 92 10.29 13.88 -3.31
CA SER A 92 9.39 14.59 -2.38
C SER A 92 7.92 14.20 -2.54
N LYS A 93 7.52 13.75 -3.72
CA LYS A 93 6.13 13.34 -4.02
C LYS A 93 5.78 11.96 -3.46
N MET A 94 6.78 11.11 -3.28
CA MET A 94 6.54 9.74 -2.83
C MET A 94 7.73 9.22 -2.00
N ARG A 95 7.47 8.96 -0.71
CA ARG A 95 8.49 8.47 0.22
C ARG A 95 9.13 7.15 -0.22
N ALA A 96 8.35 6.25 -0.86
CA ALA A 96 8.84 4.96 -1.33
C ALA A 96 10.02 5.09 -2.32
N SER A 97 10.25 6.27 -2.90
CA SER A 97 11.39 6.53 -3.79
C SER A 97 12.76 6.27 -3.16
N ILE A 98 12.85 6.26 -1.81
CA ILE A 98 14.10 5.93 -1.10
C ILE A 98 14.62 4.52 -1.43
N VAL A 99 13.76 3.61 -1.90
CA VAL A 99 14.17 2.24 -2.24
C VAL A 99 15.07 2.14 -3.48
N VAL A 100 15.23 3.21 -4.25
CA VAL A 100 16.22 3.24 -5.35
C VAL A 100 17.66 3.28 -4.84
N MET A 101 17.86 3.64 -3.58
CA MET A 101 19.17 3.80 -2.96
C MET A 101 19.95 2.49 -2.92
N GLY A 102 19.31 1.40 -2.53
CA GLY A 102 19.92 0.07 -2.47
C GLY A 102 20.46 -0.41 -3.83
N PRO A 103 19.63 -0.43 -4.88
CA PRO A 103 20.05 -0.81 -6.21
C PRO A 103 21.18 0.08 -6.79
N LEU A 104 21.08 1.39 -6.62
CA LEU A 104 22.10 2.32 -7.10
C LEU A 104 23.45 2.09 -6.39
N LEU A 105 23.43 1.98 -5.08
CA LEU A 105 24.62 1.72 -4.29
C LEU A 105 25.27 0.37 -4.63
N ALA A 106 24.44 -0.67 -4.78
CA ALA A 106 24.91 -2.01 -5.12
C ALA A 106 25.61 -2.08 -6.46
N ARG A 107 25.00 -1.47 -7.49
CA ARG A 107 25.50 -1.57 -8.86
C ARG A 107 26.59 -0.55 -9.20
N PHE A 108 26.51 0.66 -8.65
CA PHE A 108 27.37 1.78 -9.01
C PHE A 108 28.28 2.26 -7.90
N GLY A 109 28.17 1.72 -6.69
CA GLY A 109 28.95 2.16 -5.53
C GLY A 109 28.58 3.57 -5.04
N HIS A 110 27.55 4.18 -5.57
CA HIS A 110 27.12 5.54 -5.24
C HIS A 110 25.61 5.69 -5.38
N ALA A 111 25.01 6.36 -4.43
CA ALA A 111 23.61 6.79 -4.50
C ALA A 111 23.45 8.12 -3.77
N ARG A 112 22.84 9.10 -4.42
CA ARG A 112 22.46 10.37 -3.80
C ARG A 112 20.96 10.57 -4.00
N VAL A 113 20.22 10.55 -2.90
CA VAL A 113 18.76 10.60 -2.93
C VAL A 113 18.29 11.71 -2.01
N ALA A 114 17.34 12.53 -2.48
CA ALA A 114 16.75 13.57 -1.64
C ALA A 114 16.07 12.94 -0.40
N MET A 115 16.19 13.60 0.75
CA MET A 115 15.55 13.18 1.98
C MET A 115 14.02 13.13 1.77
N PRO A 116 13.38 12.00 2.08
CA PRO A 116 11.93 11.93 1.97
C PRO A 116 11.28 12.88 2.98
N GLY A 117 10.26 13.63 2.52
CA GLY A 117 9.47 14.52 3.37
C GLY A 117 8.68 13.79 4.46
N GLY A 118 8.07 14.56 5.37
CA GLY A 118 7.17 14.03 6.40
C GLY A 118 5.96 13.29 5.81
N CYS A 119 5.35 12.44 6.62
CA CYS A 119 4.16 11.69 6.26
C CYS A 119 3.01 12.03 7.23
N ALA A 120 1.78 12.13 6.70
CA ALA A 120 0.59 12.45 7.50
C ALA A 120 0.32 11.44 8.62
N ILE A 121 0.75 10.18 8.43
CA ILE A 121 0.51 9.09 9.38
C ILE A 121 1.61 8.92 10.43
N GLY A 122 2.70 9.68 10.37
CA GLY A 122 3.78 9.66 11.36
C GLY A 122 5.17 9.90 10.79
N THR A 123 6.14 9.98 11.70
CA THR A 123 7.55 10.00 11.35
C THR A 123 7.94 8.76 10.61
N ARG A 124 8.66 8.44 9.89
CA ARG A 124 9.09 7.22 9.19
C ARG A 124 10.58 7.34 8.92
N PRO A 125 11.41 7.25 9.96
CA PRO A 125 12.84 7.47 9.84
C PRO A 125 13.45 6.45 8.88
N ILE A 126 14.56 6.84 8.24
CA ILE A 126 15.31 5.98 7.31
C ILE A 126 16.57 5.39 7.97
N ASP A 127 16.68 5.51 9.28
CA ASP A 127 17.87 5.10 10.04
C ASP A 127 18.24 3.64 9.83
N LEU A 128 17.26 2.73 9.77
CA LEU A 128 17.52 1.30 9.56
C LEU A 128 18.10 1.03 8.16
N HIS A 129 17.68 1.79 7.14
CA HIS A 129 18.29 1.72 5.81
C HIS A 129 19.79 2.11 5.89
N LEU A 130 20.07 3.25 6.50
CA LEU A 130 21.41 3.82 6.56
C LEU A 130 22.36 2.97 7.42
N LYS A 131 21.92 2.52 8.59
CA LYS A 131 22.69 1.60 9.44
C LYS A 131 23.05 0.30 8.70
N GLY A 132 22.11 -0.24 7.93
CA GLY A 132 22.36 -1.44 7.13
C GLY A 132 23.41 -1.21 6.04
N PHE A 133 23.34 -0.10 5.33
CA PHE A 133 24.35 0.26 4.32
C PHE A 133 25.74 0.47 4.95
N GLU A 134 25.80 1.15 6.09
CA GLU A 134 27.06 1.32 6.84
C GLU A 134 27.65 -0.02 7.30
N ALA A 135 26.81 -0.94 7.77
CA ALA A 135 27.22 -2.30 8.15
C ALA A 135 27.80 -3.08 6.97
N MET A 136 27.37 -2.78 5.75
CA MET A 136 27.88 -3.36 4.50
C MET A 136 29.10 -2.60 3.93
N GLY A 137 29.61 -1.60 4.65
CA GLY A 137 30.83 -0.87 4.29
C GLY A 137 30.62 0.45 3.56
N ALA A 138 29.38 0.95 3.46
CA ALA A 138 29.12 2.24 2.87
C ALA A 138 29.44 3.40 3.83
N THR A 139 29.89 4.51 3.26
CA THR A 139 29.98 5.81 3.94
C THR A 139 28.73 6.62 3.63
N ILE A 140 28.07 7.14 4.67
CA ILE A 140 26.85 7.92 4.55
C ILE A 140 27.12 9.36 4.95
N THR A 141 26.67 10.30 4.11
CA THR A 141 26.65 11.74 4.43
C THR A 141 25.24 12.29 4.23
N GLN A 142 24.90 13.33 4.97
CA GLN A 142 23.62 14.03 4.88
C GLN A 142 23.87 15.53 4.78
N GLU A 143 23.70 16.08 3.57
CA GLU A 143 23.96 17.48 3.28
C GLU A 143 22.92 18.02 2.29
N ASP A 144 22.58 19.28 2.42
CA ASP A 144 21.67 20.02 1.52
C ASP A 144 20.32 19.34 1.24
N GLY A 145 19.80 18.60 2.22
CA GLY A 145 18.53 17.86 2.08
C GLY A 145 18.65 16.55 1.29
N TYR A 146 19.86 16.05 1.09
CA TYR A 146 20.16 14.76 0.46
C TYR A 146 20.84 13.81 1.43
N VAL A 147 20.58 12.52 1.21
CA VAL A 147 21.40 11.42 1.74
C VAL A 147 22.28 10.91 0.60
N GLU A 148 23.56 10.81 0.85
CA GLU A 148 24.53 10.27 -0.09
C GLU A 148 25.26 9.08 0.53
N ALA A 149 25.29 7.97 -0.21
CA ALA A 149 25.99 6.76 0.16
C ALA A 149 27.06 6.43 -0.86
N HIS A 150 28.23 6.05 -0.39
CA HIS A 150 29.35 5.64 -1.23
C HIS A 150 30.03 4.37 -0.66
N ALA A 151 30.34 3.45 -1.54
CA ALA A 151 31.13 2.27 -1.24
C ALA A 151 31.93 1.83 -2.46
N ASP A 152 33.22 1.61 -2.34
CA ASP A 152 34.02 1.01 -3.40
C ASP A 152 33.53 -0.40 -3.73
N GLN A 153 33.17 -1.17 -2.71
CA GLN A 153 32.55 -2.48 -2.81
C GLN A 153 31.72 -2.74 -1.55
N LEU A 154 30.44 -3.03 -1.71
CA LEU A 154 29.64 -3.53 -0.61
C LEU A 154 30.10 -4.94 -0.22
N VAL A 155 30.16 -5.20 1.08
CA VAL A 155 30.55 -6.48 1.66
C VAL A 155 29.41 -7.03 2.48
N GLY A 156 29.13 -8.31 2.33
CA GLY A 156 28.10 -9.00 3.10
C GLY A 156 28.31 -8.86 4.60
N ALA A 157 27.21 -8.66 5.33
CA ALA A 157 27.22 -8.42 6.76
C ALA A 157 26.06 -9.13 7.44
N ARG A 158 26.19 -9.29 8.76
CA ARG A 158 25.06 -9.70 9.61
C ARG A 158 24.40 -8.45 10.17
N ILE A 159 23.12 -8.25 9.81
CA ILE A 159 22.38 -7.04 10.15
C ILE A 159 21.11 -7.43 10.89
N TYR A 160 21.02 -7.01 12.15
CA TYR A 160 19.80 -7.15 12.95
C TYR A 160 19.01 -5.85 12.89
N MET A 161 17.70 -5.95 12.58
CA MET A 161 16.80 -4.80 12.55
C MET A 161 16.10 -4.66 13.91
N ASP A 162 16.19 -3.48 14.52
CA ASP A 162 15.49 -3.18 15.77
C ASP A 162 13.96 -3.22 15.61
N PHE A 163 13.49 -2.99 14.40
CA PHE A 163 12.09 -3.09 14.00
C PHE A 163 12.01 -3.70 12.59
N PRO A 164 11.05 -4.60 12.30
CA PRO A 164 10.91 -5.23 10.98
C PRO A 164 10.36 -4.23 9.94
N SER A 165 11.20 -3.29 9.53
CA SER A 165 10.88 -2.26 8.55
C SER A 165 10.79 -2.86 7.15
N VAL A 166 9.65 -2.66 6.49
CA VAL A 166 9.42 -3.10 5.10
C VAL A 166 10.43 -2.42 4.16
N GLY A 167 10.50 -1.09 4.21
CA GLY A 167 11.39 -0.32 3.33
C GLY A 167 12.88 -0.66 3.52
N ALA A 168 13.33 -0.78 4.77
CA ALA A 168 14.72 -1.16 5.06
C ALA A 168 15.01 -2.59 4.59
N THR A 169 14.11 -3.53 4.81
CA THR A 169 14.25 -4.91 4.31
C THR A 169 14.40 -4.94 2.80
N GLN A 170 13.56 -4.21 2.07
CA GLN A 170 13.63 -4.11 0.60
C GLN A 170 14.95 -3.51 0.13
N ASN A 171 15.34 -2.38 0.68
CA ASN A 171 16.56 -1.67 0.30
C ASN A 171 17.82 -2.50 0.55
N LEU A 172 17.92 -3.09 1.75
CA LEU A 172 19.08 -3.91 2.12
C LEU A 172 19.13 -5.24 1.36
N MET A 173 17.98 -5.85 1.09
CA MET A 173 17.91 -7.06 0.28
C MET A 173 18.42 -6.80 -1.15
N MET A 174 18.00 -5.70 -1.76
CA MET A 174 18.49 -5.31 -3.09
C MET A 174 19.98 -4.97 -3.08
N ALA A 175 20.46 -4.22 -2.10
CA ALA A 175 21.87 -3.90 -1.94
C ALA A 175 22.74 -5.15 -1.78
N ALA A 176 22.26 -6.13 -1.02
CA ALA A 176 23.00 -7.36 -0.75
C ALA A 176 23.16 -8.28 -1.94
N THR A 177 22.34 -8.16 -2.98
CA THR A 177 22.40 -9.01 -4.18
C THR A 177 23.75 -8.98 -4.88
N LEU A 178 24.43 -7.83 -4.89
CA LEU A 178 25.72 -7.61 -5.55
C LEU A 178 26.87 -7.39 -4.55
N ALA A 179 26.62 -7.52 -3.24
CA ALA A 179 27.66 -7.40 -2.23
C ALA A 179 28.59 -8.62 -2.25
N LYS A 180 29.87 -8.40 -1.94
CA LYS A 180 30.83 -9.48 -1.85
C LYS A 180 30.58 -10.34 -0.62
N GLY A 181 30.36 -11.62 -0.81
CA GLY A 181 30.12 -12.58 0.28
C GLY A 181 28.63 -12.73 0.60
N THR A 182 28.34 -13.09 1.85
CA THR A 182 26.99 -13.40 2.31
C THR A 182 26.49 -12.34 3.28
N THR A 183 25.24 -11.92 3.09
CA THR A 183 24.50 -11.05 4.03
C THR A 183 23.42 -11.85 4.72
N LEU A 184 23.30 -11.68 6.04
CA LEU A 184 22.22 -12.22 6.85
C LEU A 184 21.43 -11.05 7.45
N LEU A 185 20.20 -10.90 7.01
CA LEU A 185 19.25 -9.93 7.57
C LEU A 185 18.37 -10.63 8.61
N GLU A 186 18.34 -10.11 9.83
CA GLU A 186 17.61 -10.69 10.96
C GLU A 186 16.52 -9.75 11.44
N ASN A 187 15.42 -10.30 11.94
CA ASN A 187 14.22 -9.56 12.36
C ASN A 187 13.66 -8.67 11.25
N VAL A 188 13.58 -9.21 10.06
CA VAL A 188 13.11 -8.51 8.86
C VAL A 188 11.58 -8.50 8.72
N ALA A 189 11.09 -7.65 7.84
CA ALA A 189 9.71 -7.68 7.37
C ALA A 189 9.42 -9.00 6.61
N ARG A 190 8.20 -9.52 6.78
CA ARG A 190 7.78 -10.84 6.25
C ARG A 190 6.63 -10.77 5.27
N GLU A 191 6.19 -9.57 4.92
CA GLU A 191 5.02 -9.33 4.06
C GLU A 191 5.14 -10.10 2.74
N PRO A 192 3.99 -10.50 2.14
CA PRO A 192 3.98 -11.12 0.81
C PRO A 192 4.72 -10.33 -0.25
N GLU A 193 4.75 -9.02 -0.14
CA GLU A 193 5.47 -8.10 -1.03
C GLU A 193 7.00 -8.24 -0.92
N ILE A 194 7.51 -8.62 0.25
CA ILE A 194 8.93 -8.98 0.46
C ILE A 194 9.26 -10.28 -0.28
N VAL A 195 8.37 -11.26 -0.20
CA VAL A 195 8.52 -12.54 -0.92
C VAL A 195 8.50 -12.30 -2.42
N ASP A 196 7.61 -11.43 -2.91
CA ASP A 196 7.50 -11.11 -4.33
C ASP A 196 8.78 -10.42 -4.86
N LEU A 197 9.34 -9.49 -4.09
CA LEU A 197 10.63 -8.87 -4.42
C LEU A 197 11.78 -9.90 -4.45
N ALA A 198 11.86 -10.81 -3.49
CA ALA A 198 12.85 -11.88 -3.47
C ALA A 198 12.69 -12.79 -4.70
N ASN A 199 11.45 -13.09 -5.09
CA ASN A 199 11.18 -13.95 -6.25
C ASN A 199 11.66 -13.32 -7.56
N ILE A 200 11.40 -12.04 -7.80
CA ILE A 200 11.92 -11.39 -9.02
C ILE A 200 13.45 -11.28 -8.98
N LEU A 201 14.05 -10.91 -7.84
CA LEU A 201 15.50 -10.83 -7.71
C LEU A 201 16.16 -12.19 -8.00
N ASN A 202 15.60 -13.28 -7.52
CA ASN A 202 16.09 -14.63 -7.83
C ASN A 202 15.95 -14.98 -9.32
N LYS A 203 14.85 -14.58 -9.97
CA LYS A 203 14.70 -14.70 -11.43
C LYS A 203 15.75 -13.88 -12.20
N MET A 204 16.18 -12.76 -11.66
CA MET A 204 17.23 -11.93 -12.22
C MET A 204 18.64 -12.53 -12.02
N GLY A 205 18.78 -13.59 -11.26
CA GLY A 205 20.04 -14.26 -10.97
C GLY A 205 20.58 -14.12 -9.56
N ALA A 206 19.83 -13.47 -8.65
CA ALA A 206 20.21 -13.37 -7.24
C ALA A 206 20.08 -14.72 -6.51
N LYS A 207 20.70 -14.82 -5.34
CA LYS A 207 20.66 -15.99 -4.47
C LYS A 207 20.12 -15.58 -3.09
N ILE A 208 18.79 -15.57 -2.98
CA ILE A 208 18.06 -15.15 -1.78
C ILE A 208 17.22 -16.32 -1.26
N ILE A 209 17.36 -16.61 0.03
CA ILE A 209 16.53 -17.59 0.75
C ILE A 209 16.01 -16.99 2.04
N GLY A 210 14.84 -17.48 2.50
CA GLY A 210 14.25 -17.09 3.79
C GLY A 210 13.27 -15.92 3.71
N ALA A 211 12.99 -15.33 2.55
CA ALA A 211 11.95 -14.31 2.41
C ALA A 211 10.59 -14.85 2.89
N GLY A 212 9.85 -14.05 3.66
CA GLY A 212 8.62 -14.47 4.36
C GLY A 212 8.87 -15.03 5.76
N THR A 213 10.12 -15.22 6.16
CA THR A 213 10.54 -15.57 7.53
C THR A 213 11.24 -14.39 8.21
N ALA A 214 11.58 -14.56 9.48
CA ALA A 214 12.28 -13.52 10.25
C ALA A 214 13.70 -13.24 9.77
N ASN A 215 14.30 -14.15 9.01
CA ASN A 215 15.70 -14.06 8.58
C ASN A 215 15.81 -14.30 7.08
N ILE A 216 16.54 -13.44 6.41
CA ILE A 216 16.84 -13.54 4.98
C ILE A 216 18.34 -13.66 4.80
N ARG A 217 18.75 -14.68 4.03
CA ARG A 217 20.15 -14.89 3.64
C ARG A 217 20.32 -14.58 2.17
N ILE A 218 21.29 -13.74 1.84
CA ILE A 218 21.61 -13.33 0.48
C ILE A 218 23.09 -13.60 0.23
N GLU A 219 23.36 -14.41 -0.77
CA GLU A 219 24.71 -14.61 -1.29
C GLU A 219 24.92 -13.68 -2.50
N GLY A 220 25.90 -12.81 -2.44
CA GLY A 220 26.18 -11.87 -3.51
C GLY A 220 26.59 -12.57 -4.80
N VAL A 221 26.20 -11.96 -5.94
CA VAL A 221 26.54 -12.38 -7.29
C VAL A 221 27.23 -11.25 -8.03
N ASP A 222 27.89 -11.58 -9.17
CA ASP A 222 28.66 -10.59 -9.90
C ASP A 222 27.77 -9.61 -10.72
N HIS A 223 26.65 -10.09 -11.26
CA HIS A 223 25.68 -9.29 -12.00
C HIS A 223 24.27 -9.89 -11.93
N LEU A 224 23.30 -9.07 -12.29
CA LEU A 224 21.89 -9.46 -12.45
C LEU A 224 21.42 -9.10 -13.87
N GLU A 225 20.44 -9.84 -14.36
CA GLU A 225 19.85 -9.68 -15.69
C GLU A 225 18.37 -9.33 -15.61
N GLY A 226 17.85 -8.68 -16.66
CA GLY A 226 16.43 -8.45 -16.82
C GLY A 226 15.65 -9.77 -16.88
N THR A 227 14.39 -9.73 -16.46
CA THR A 227 13.53 -10.90 -16.41
C THR A 227 12.07 -10.55 -16.66
N ILE A 228 11.21 -11.57 -16.71
CA ILE A 228 9.76 -11.41 -16.79
C ILE A 228 9.17 -11.79 -15.44
N HIS A 229 8.29 -10.94 -14.91
CA HIS A 229 7.66 -11.17 -13.61
C HIS A 229 6.24 -10.60 -13.57
N SER A 230 5.32 -11.33 -12.95
CA SER A 230 3.95 -10.89 -12.67
C SER A 230 3.84 -10.42 -11.22
N ILE A 231 3.33 -9.21 -11.02
CA ILE A 231 3.12 -8.65 -9.68
C ILE A 231 2.02 -9.43 -8.95
N ILE A 232 2.21 -9.74 -7.67
CA ILE A 232 1.19 -10.39 -6.84
C ILE A 232 -0.07 -9.51 -6.71
N PRO A 233 -1.25 -10.11 -6.48
CA PRO A 233 -2.47 -9.36 -6.22
C PRO A 233 -2.37 -8.50 -4.97
N ASP A 234 -3.00 -7.32 -4.97
CA ASP A 234 -3.01 -6.40 -3.84
C ASP A 234 -3.92 -6.89 -2.71
N ARG A 235 -3.31 -7.40 -1.63
CA ARG A 235 -4.03 -7.89 -0.45
C ARG A 235 -4.78 -6.77 0.29
N ILE A 236 -4.34 -5.54 0.20
CA ILE A 236 -4.99 -4.39 0.86
C ILE A 236 -6.21 -3.94 0.06
N GLU A 237 -6.13 -3.90 -1.28
CA GLU A 237 -7.31 -3.69 -2.12
C GLU A 237 -8.34 -4.80 -1.90
N ALA A 238 -7.92 -6.07 -1.92
CA ALA A 238 -8.80 -7.20 -1.63
C ALA A 238 -9.47 -7.06 -0.25
N GLY A 239 -8.70 -6.76 0.78
CA GLY A 239 -9.21 -6.53 2.13
C GLY A 239 -10.18 -5.35 2.22
N THR A 240 -9.96 -4.30 1.44
CA THR A 240 -10.85 -3.14 1.35
C THR A 240 -12.22 -3.54 0.78
N PHE A 241 -12.27 -4.39 -0.25
CA PHE A 241 -13.53 -4.93 -0.78
C PHE A 241 -14.20 -5.92 0.19
N MET A 242 -13.42 -6.70 0.94
CA MET A 242 -13.95 -7.57 2.01
C MET A 242 -14.66 -6.75 3.09
N VAL A 243 -14.07 -5.64 3.51
CA VAL A 243 -14.68 -4.69 4.45
C VAL A 243 -15.95 -4.07 3.87
N ALA A 244 -15.91 -3.65 2.61
CA ALA A 244 -17.07 -3.09 1.93
C ALA A 244 -18.26 -4.09 1.88
N ALA A 245 -18.01 -5.35 1.59
CA ALA A 245 -19.01 -6.42 1.65
C ALA A 245 -19.53 -6.63 3.08
N ALA A 246 -18.64 -6.64 4.08
CA ALA A 246 -18.99 -6.83 5.48
C ALA A 246 -19.98 -5.77 5.99
N VAL A 247 -19.70 -4.49 5.75
CA VAL A 247 -20.51 -3.38 6.28
C VAL A 247 -21.82 -3.14 5.54
N THR A 248 -21.94 -3.61 4.30
CA THR A 248 -23.15 -3.48 3.48
C THR A 248 -24.04 -4.71 3.54
N ALA A 249 -23.74 -5.69 4.39
CA ALA A 249 -24.38 -7.02 4.40
C ALA A 249 -24.42 -7.61 2.99
N GLY A 250 -23.34 -7.42 2.23
CA GLY A 250 -23.20 -7.77 0.83
C GLY A 250 -22.77 -9.21 0.61
N ASP A 251 -22.73 -9.61 -0.65
CA ASP A 251 -22.25 -10.91 -1.14
C ASP A 251 -21.34 -10.67 -2.33
N VAL A 252 -20.03 -10.67 -2.11
CA VAL A 252 -19.03 -10.26 -3.10
C VAL A 252 -17.98 -11.33 -3.27
N PHE A 253 -17.72 -11.70 -4.52
CA PHE A 253 -16.56 -12.50 -4.89
C PHE A 253 -15.39 -11.58 -5.25
N VAL A 254 -14.31 -11.69 -4.47
CA VAL A 254 -13.08 -10.93 -4.67
C VAL A 254 -12.11 -11.80 -5.46
N GLU A 255 -12.08 -11.57 -6.78
CA GLU A 255 -11.26 -12.33 -7.73
C GLU A 255 -9.77 -12.00 -7.54
N ASP A 256 -8.92 -13.01 -7.65
CA ASP A 256 -7.48 -13.00 -7.41
C ASP A 256 -7.06 -12.74 -5.95
N ALA A 257 -7.98 -12.60 -5.01
CA ALA A 257 -7.63 -12.52 -3.59
C ALA A 257 -7.03 -13.84 -3.09
N ILE A 258 -5.96 -13.73 -2.32
CA ILE A 258 -5.22 -14.87 -1.75
C ILE A 258 -5.47 -14.90 -0.24
N ALA A 259 -6.09 -15.98 0.25
CA ALA A 259 -6.48 -16.10 1.65
C ALA A 259 -5.28 -16.01 2.60
N GLU A 260 -4.18 -16.64 2.27
CA GLU A 260 -2.93 -16.64 3.06
C GLU A 260 -2.36 -15.23 3.23
N HIS A 261 -2.57 -14.33 2.27
CA HIS A 261 -2.12 -12.94 2.36
C HIS A 261 -3.02 -12.07 3.26
N ASN A 262 -4.26 -12.53 3.54
CA ASN A 262 -5.30 -11.79 4.28
C ASN A 262 -5.71 -12.44 5.61
N GLN A 263 -4.98 -13.44 6.10
CA GLN A 263 -5.36 -14.22 7.28
C GLN A 263 -5.76 -13.39 8.51
N PRO A 264 -5.00 -12.37 8.95
CA PRO A 264 -5.38 -11.60 10.13
C PRO A 264 -6.69 -10.83 9.95
N LEU A 265 -6.94 -10.27 8.76
CA LEU A 265 -8.18 -9.57 8.44
C LEU A 265 -9.36 -10.54 8.39
N ILE A 266 -9.20 -11.67 7.69
CA ILE A 266 -10.23 -12.71 7.59
C ILE A 266 -10.59 -13.23 8.98
N ALA A 267 -9.61 -13.48 9.84
CA ALA A 267 -9.84 -13.93 11.21
C ALA A 267 -10.69 -12.93 12.01
N LYS A 268 -10.33 -11.64 11.96
CA LYS A 268 -11.07 -10.60 12.68
C LYS A 268 -12.48 -10.38 12.14
N LEU A 269 -12.65 -10.33 10.84
CA LEU A 269 -13.97 -10.21 10.21
C LEU A 269 -14.85 -11.46 10.49
N SER A 270 -14.25 -12.64 10.53
CA SER A 270 -14.96 -13.89 10.90
C SER A 270 -15.46 -13.86 12.33
N GLU A 271 -14.67 -13.34 13.29
CA GLU A 271 -15.12 -13.11 14.67
C GLU A 271 -16.35 -12.18 14.73
N MET A 272 -16.46 -11.24 13.79
CA MET A 272 -17.57 -10.29 13.70
C MET A 272 -18.80 -10.85 12.97
N GLY A 273 -18.74 -12.08 12.44
CA GLY A 273 -19.85 -12.77 11.79
C GLY A 273 -19.78 -12.79 10.26
N VAL A 274 -18.74 -12.26 9.65
CA VAL A 274 -18.54 -12.33 8.20
C VAL A 274 -18.19 -13.75 7.78
N GLN A 275 -18.81 -14.25 6.72
CA GLN A 275 -18.52 -15.57 6.14
C GLN A 275 -17.56 -15.45 4.97
N PHE A 276 -16.61 -16.36 4.90
CA PHE A 276 -15.62 -16.47 3.82
C PHE A 276 -15.66 -17.85 3.20
N ILE A 277 -15.70 -17.90 1.86
CA ILE A 277 -15.58 -19.14 1.09
C ILE A 277 -14.37 -18.95 0.17
N VAL A 278 -13.31 -19.72 0.44
CA VAL A 278 -12.09 -19.70 -0.38
C VAL A 278 -12.31 -20.57 -1.58
N GLU A 279 -12.10 -20.02 -2.77
CA GLU A 279 -12.20 -20.69 -4.06
C GLU A 279 -10.84 -20.67 -4.76
N GLU A 280 -10.70 -21.40 -5.88
CA GLU A 280 -9.41 -21.54 -6.60
C GLU A 280 -8.79 -20.20 -7.01
N ASN A 281 -9.63 -19.24 -7.45
CA ASN A 281 -9.19 -17.96 -8.01
C ASN A 281 -9.76 -16.74 -7.28
N GLY A 282 -10.11 -16.89 -6.01
CA GLY A 282 -10.61 -15.78 -5.21
C GLY A 282 -11.32 -16.19 -3.93
N ILE A 283 -11.97 -15.21 -3.31
CA ILE A 283 -12.65 -15.38 -2.02
C ILE A 283 -14.03 -14.75 -2.11
N ARG A 284 -15.07 -15.53 -1.84
CA ARG A 284 -16.42 -15.02 -1.64
C ARG A 284 -16.59 -14.54 -0.21
N VAL A 285 -17.12 -13.34 -0.04
CA VAL A 285 -17.31 -12.69 1.24
C VAL A 285 -18.79 -12.37 1.41
N ILE A 286 -19.39 -12.85 2.50
CA ILE A 286 -20.81 -12.64 2.79
C ILE A 286 -20.91 -11.90 4.14
N GLY A 287 -21.36 -10.65 4.09
CA GLY A 287 -21.57 -9.79 5.24
C GLY A 287 -22.80 -10.20 6.04
N PRO A 288 -22.75 -10.18 7.39
CA PRO A 288 -23.90 -10.46 8.23
C PRO A 288 -24.86 -9.26 8.30
N GLU A 289 -26.10 -9.51 8.72
CA GLU A 289 -27.06 -8.43 9.03
C GLU A 289 -26.62 -7.60 10.26
N THR A 290 -25.96 -8.23 11.21
CA THR A 290 -25.44 -7.59 12.42
C THR A 290 -23.99 -8.01 12.65
N LEU A 291 -23.11 -7.03 12.74
CA LEU A 291 -21.70 -7.22 13.05
C LEU A 291 -21.50 -7.30 14.57
N LYS A 292 -20.72 -8.28 15.02
CA LYS A 292 -20.31 -8.41 16.43
C LYS A 292 -19.07 -7.54 16.68
N PRO A 293 -18.88 -7.02 17.91
CA PRO A 293 -17.68 -6.25 18.26
C PRO A 293 -16.44 -7.15 18.30
N THR A 294 -15.28 -6.59 17.97
CA THR A 294 -13.99 -7.22 18.15
C THR A 294 -12.89 -6.19 18.38
N ASP A 295 -11.89 -6.55 19.16
CA ASP A 295 -10.71 -5.72 19.36
C ASP A 295 -9.62 -6.09 18.37
N VAL A 296 -8.95 -5.07 17.85
CA VAL A 296 -7.89 -5.21 16.86
C VAL A 296 -6.66 -4.42 17.28
N LYS A 297 -5.49 -5.03 17.09
CA LYS A 297 -4.19 -4.40 17.27
C LYS A 297 -3.39 -4.57 15.99
N THR A 298 -2.91 -3.47 15.42
CA THR A 298 -2.01 -3.54 14.28
C THR A 298 -0.63 -4.02 14.71
N LEU A 299 -0.03 -4.87 13.90
CA LEU A 299 1.29 -5.44 14.15
C LEU A 299 2.00 -5.66 12.79
N PRO A 300 3.34 -5.71 12.77
CA PRO A 300 4.06 -6.19 11.60
C PRO A 300 3.55 -7.56 11.15
N HIS A 301 3.60 -7.83 9.85
CA HIS A 301 3.15 -9.11 9.28
C HIS A 301 3.86 -10.30 9.98
N PRO A 302 3.17 -11.37 10.35
CA PRO A 302 1.80 -11.77 9.99
C PRO A 302 0.69 -11.27 10.94
N GLY A 303 0.91 -10.19 11.67
CA GLY A 303 -0.15 -9.55 12.44
C GLY A 303 -1.10 -8.73 11.57
N PHE A 304 -2.11 -8.11 12.19
CA PHE A 304 -3.10 -7.30 11.49
C PHE A 304 -2.43 -6.09 10.82
N PRO A 305 -2.59 -5.89 9.50
CA PRO A 305 -1.85 -4.87 8.77
C PRO A 305 -2.37 -3.45 9.09
N THR A 306 -1.43 -2.54 9.36
CA THR A 306 -1.75 -1.14 9.59
C THR A 306 -2.46 -0.49 8.39
N ASP A 307 -2.23 -0.98 7.17
CA ASP A 307 -2.90 -0.51 5.95
C ASP A 307 -4.39 -0.89 5.86
N MET A 308 -4.87 -1.75 6.74
CA MET A 308 -6.30 -2.08 6.92
C MET A 308 -6.93 -1.44 8.15
N GLN A 309 -6.17 -0.65 8.93
CA GLN A 309 -6.66 -0.06 10.17
C GLN A 309 -7.86 0.88 9.93
N ALA A 310 -7.75 1.80 8.99
CA ALA A 310 -8.81 2.76 8.72
C ALA A 310 -10.11 2.08 8.26
N GLN A 311 -10.03 1.11 7.35
CA GLN A 311 -11.18 0.35 6.87
C GLN A 311 -11.83 -0.45 8.00
N MET A 312 -11.00 -1.08 8.86
CA MET A 312 -11.50 -1.88 9.98
C MET A 312 -12.22 -1.05 11.03
N THR A 313 -11.82 0.20 11.26
CA THR A 313 -12.54 1.10 12.19
C THR A 313 -13.99 1.35 11.75
N ILE A 314 -14.28 1.34 10.45
CA ILE A 314 -15.67 1.46 9.96
C ILE A 314 -16.50 0.25 10.40
N VAL A 315 -15.94 -0.96 10.26
CA VAL A 315 -16.63 -2.20 10.71
C VAL A 315 -16.90 -2.14 12.21
N GLN A 316 -15.91 -1.69 12.99
CA GLN A 316 -16.02 -1.58 14.45
C GLN A 316 -17.05 -0.55 14.90
N LEU A 317 -17.18 0.59 14.21
CA LEU A 317 -18.20 1.61 14.49
C LEU A 317 -19.63 1.09 14.27
N LEU A 318 -19.82 0.15 13.35
CA LEU A 318 -21.13 -0.43 13.01
C LEU A 318 -21.44 -1.69 13.81
N ALA A 319 -20.49 -2.23 14.56
CA ALA A 319 -20.66 -3.44 15.34
C ALA A 319 -21.62 -3.23 16.54
N SER A 320 -22.32 -4.29 16.94
CA SER A 320 -23.30 -4.27 18.03
C SER A 320 -22.65 -4.27 19.42
N GLY A 321 -21.76 -3.31 19.69
CA GLY A 321 -21.05 -3.20 20.96
C GLY A 321 -19.81 -2.32 20.84
N VAL A 322 -19.00 -2.32 21.90
CA VAL A 322 -17.76 -1.55 21.95
C VAL A 322 -16.61 -2.37 21.36
N SER A 323 -15.82 -1.75 20.52
CA SER A 323 -14.61 -2.32 19.94
C SER A 323 -13.43 -1.38 20.15
N THR A 324 -12.22 -1.92 20.22
CA THR A 324 -10.99 -1.13 20.29
C THR A 324 -10.09 -1.37 19.08
N MET A 325 -9.42 -0.31 18.65
CA MET A 325 -8.33 -0.37 17.67
C MET A 325 -7.07 0.20 18.29
N THR A 326 -6.03 -0.63 18.41
CA THR A 326 -4.72 -0.18 18.88
C THR A 326 -3.75 -0.12 17.69
N GLU A 327 -3.25 1.07 17.38
CA GLU A 327 -2.28 1.29 16.30
C GLU A 327 -0.86 1.29 16.85
N THR A 328 -0.07 0.27 16.50
CA THR A 328 1.29 0.13 17.05
C THR A 328 2.39 0.52 16.06
N VAL A 329 2.07 0.67 14.78
CA VAL A 329 3.06 0.90 13.72
C VAL A 329 3.27 2.39 13.46
N PHE A 330 2.17 3.16 13.31
CA PHE A 330 2.24 4.59 13.03
C PHE A 330 1.53 5.41 14.09
N GLU A 331 2.19 6.47 14.56
CA GLU A 331 1.73 7.30 15.68
C GLU A 331 0.54 8.21 15.34
N ASN A 332 0.35 8.60 14.07
CA ASN A 332 -0.66 9.57 13.65
C ASN A 332 -1.69 8.97 12.67
N ARG A 333 -2.15 7.73 12.89
CA ARG A 333 -3.01 7.05 11.91
C ARG A 333 -4.49 7.01 12.27
N PHE A 334 -4.96 7.90 13.16
CA PHE A 334 -6.37 8.05 13.50
C PHE A 334 -7.03 9.33 12.95
N ASN A 335 -6.35 10.07 12.07
CA ASN A 335 -6.86 11.33 11.52
C ASN A 335 -8.21 11.18 10.81
N HIS A 336 -8.47 10.03 10.18
CA HIS A 336 -9.76 9.73 9.53
C HIS A 336 -10.93 9.65 10.51
N LEU A 337 -10.70 9.31 11.78
CA LEU A 337 -11.77 9.26 12.79
C LEU A 337 -12.35 10.65 13.06
N GLU A 338 -11.53 11.70 13.04
CA GLU A 338 -12.02 13.07 13.20
C GLU A 338 -12.92 13.51 12.03
N GLU A 339 -12.65 13.03 10.82
CA GLU A 339 -13.55 13.24 9.69
C GLU A 339 -14.85 12.42 9.84
N LEU A 340 -14.78 11.20 10.37
CA LEU A 340 -15.95 10.38 10.67
C LEU A 340 -16.83 10.98 11.78
N ARG A 341 -16.28 11.83 12.65
CA ARG A 341 -17.07 12.60 13.63
C ARG A 341 -18.12 13.47 12.95
N ARG A 342 -17.82 14.02 11.77
CA ARG A 342 -18.79 14.75 10.93
C ARG A 342 -19.94 13.89 10.44
N MET A 343 -19.71 12.57 10.36
CA MET A 343 -20.70 11.56 9.99
C MET A 343 -21.41 10.95 11.21
N ASN A 344 -21.31 11.59 12.38
CA ASN A 344 -21.91 11.15 13.65
C ASN A 344 -21.26 9.88 14.23
N ALA A 345 -20.01 9.59 13.90
CA ALA A 345 -19.27 8.50 14.56
C ALA A 345 -19.02 8.80 16.04
N GLN A 346 -19.11 7.78 16.87
CA GLN A 346 -18.89 7.85 18.31
C GLN A 346 -17.63 7.08 18.69
N PHE A 347 -16.60 7.80 19.08
CA PHE A 347 -15.30 7.21 19.45
C PHE A 347 -14.56 8.10 20.46
N MET A 348 -13.58 7.50 21.11
CA MET A 348 -12.63 8.18 21.99
C MET A 348 -11.23 7.67 21.68
N ILE A 349 -10.26 8.57 21.59
CA ILE A 349 -8.86 8.22 21.35
C ILE A 349 -8.09 8.49 22.64
N GLU A 350 -7.37 7.48 23.11
CA GLU A 350 -6.46 7.55 24.25
C GLU A 350 -5.11 6.94 23.87
N GLY A 351 -4.10 7.77 23.72
CA GLY A 351 -2.79 7.36 23.26
C GLY A 351 -2.82 6.72 21.86
N ARG A 352 -2.48 5.44 21.78
CA ARG A 352 -2.47 4.65 20.55
C ARG A 352 -3.73 3.78 20.36
N THR A 353 -4.73 3.96 21.21
CA THR A 353 -5.97 3.17 21.16
C THR A 353 -7.16 4.06 20.90
N ALA A 354 -7.97 3.68 19.93
CA ALA A 354 -9.28 4.25 19.69
C ALA A 354 -10.36 3.27 20.16
N VAL A 355 -11.30 3.77 20.96
CA VAL A 355 -12.48 3.03 21.43
C VAL A 355 -13.65 3.45 20.57
N MET A 356 -14.19 2.53 19.77
CA MET A 356 -15.36 2.75 18.94
C MET A 356 -16.61 2.31 19.69
N ASN A 357 -17.55 3.23 19.85
CA ASN A 357 -18.87 2.94 20.37
C ASN A 357 -19.83 2.68 19.21
N GLN A 358 -20.74 1.77 19.39
CA GLN A 358 -21.75 1.46 18.38
C GLN A 358 -22.48 2.72 17.92
N VAL A 359 -22.57 2.88 16.60
CA VAL A 359 -23.41 3.89 15.96
C VAL A 359 -24.54 3.20 15.23
N SER A 360 -25.78 3.54 15.58
CA SER A 360 -26.96 2.94 14.92
C SER A 360 -27.03 3.33 13.44
N GLN A 361 -26.60 4.55 13.10
CA GLN A 361 -26.63 5.07 11.74
C GLN A 361 -25.60 6.20 11.57
N LEU A 362 -24.66 6.02 10.64
CA LEU A 362 -23.83 7.11 10.15
C LEU A 362 -24.67 8.08 9.30
N GLN A 363 -24.30 9.35 9.30
CA GLN A 363 -24.94 10.40 8.50
C GLN A 363 -24.01 10.87 7.38
N GLY A 364 -24.54 11.05 6.20
CA GLY A 364 -23.81 11.61 5.08
C GLY A 364 -23.31 13.04 5.38
N ALA A 365 -22.08 13.33 5.03
CA ALA A 365 -21.43 14.61 5.26
C ALA A 365 -20.36 14.90 4.19
N GLN A 366 -19.87 16.14 4.15
CA GLN A 366 -18.64 16.43 3.44
C GLN A 366 -17.46 16.13 4.34
N VAL A 367 -16.59 15.24 3.87
CA VAL A 367 -15.41 14.76 4.59
C VAL A 367 -14.17 14.84 3.69
N LYS A 368 -13.01 14.97 4.31
CA LYS A 368 -11.75 15.16 3.64
C LYS A 368 -10.85 13.95 3.84
N ALA A 369 -10.39 13.34 2.76
CA ALA A 369 -9.38 12.29 2.86
C ALA A 369 -8.07 12.86 3.43
N THR A 370 -7.53 12.22 4.45
CA THR A 370 -6.29 12.62 5.12
C THR A 370 -5.07 11.86 4.61
N ASP A 371 -5.30 10.69 4.07
CA ASP A 371 -4.30 9.81 3.46
C ASP A 371 -4.98 8.76 2.56
N LEU A 372 -4.17 7.91 1.92
CA LEU A 372 -4.64 6.89 0.99
C LEU A 372 -5.69 5.93 1.60
N ARG A 373 -5.44 5.38 2.77
CA ARG A 373 -6.33 4.37 3.38
C ARG A 373 -7.56 5.02 4.01
N ALA A 374 -7.40 6.22 4.55
CA ALA A 374 -8.50 7.05 5.00
C ALA A 374 -9.48 7.37 3.86
N ALA A 375 -8.99 7.67 2.65
CA ALA A 375 -9.84 7.92 1.50
C ALA A 375 -10.79 6.76 1.20
N ALA A 376 -10.27 5.54 1.14
CA ALA A 376 -11.07 4.34 0.93
C ALA A 376 -12.07 4.09 2.08
N ALA A 377 -11.62 4.26 3.33
CA ALA A 377 -12.46 4.08 4.51
C ALA A 377 -13.63 5.07 4.54
N LEU A 378 -13.41 6.34 4.21
CA LEU A 378 -14.47 7.36 4.16
C LEU A 378 -15.48 7.09 3.05
N ILE A 379 -15.06 6.56 1.90
CA ILE A 379 -15.96 6.12 0.83
C ILE A 379 -16.82 4.95 1.32
N ILE A 380 -16.23 3.96 1.96
CA ILE A 380 -16.96 2.81 2.54
C ILE A 380 -17.95 3.29 3.60
N ALA A 381 -17.57 4.22 4.47
CA ALA A 381 -18.49 4.82 5.44
C ALA A 381 -19.69 5.51 4.74
N GLY A 382 -19.45 6.18 3.62
CA GLY A 382 -20.50 6.80 2.80
C GLY A 382 -21.51 5.79 2.26
N MET A 383 -21.08 4.57 1.94
CA MET A 383 -21.97 3.51 1.42
C MET A 383 -22.99 3.00 2.45
N VAL A 384 -22.73 3.22 3.73
CA VAL A 384 -23.62 2.80 4.84
C VAL A 384 -24.23 3.98 5.60
N ALA A 385 -23.90 5.21 5.23
CA ALA A 385 -24.43 6.41 5.81
C ALA A 385 -25.82 6.76 5.24
N LYS A 386 -26.67 7.41 6.03
CA LYS A 386 -27.94 7.96 5.55
C LYS A 386 -27.68 9.25 4.77
N GLY A 387 -28.21 9.36 3.56
CA GLY A 387 -28.05 10.53 2.70
C GLY A 387 -26.80 10.46 1.84
N TYR A 388 -26.21 11.63 1.53
CA TYR A 388 -25.08 11.75 0.62
C TYR A 388 -23.80 12.12 1.37
N THR A 389 -22.72 11.41 1.04
CA THR A 389 -21.38 11.73 1.51
C THR A 389 -20.56 12.29 0.36
N ARG A 390 -19.84 13.38 0.61
CA ARG A 390 -18.87 13.98 -0.32
C ARG A 390 -17.47 13.78 0.23
N VAL A 391 -16.65 13.00 -0.47
CA VAL A 391 -15.24 12.79 -0.10
C VAL A 391 -14.36 13.63 -1.01
N THR A 392 -13.54 14.48 -0.42
CA THR A 392 -12.57 15.35 -1.12
C THR A 392 -11.14 14.84 -1.01
N GLU A 393 -10.19 15.50 -1.67
CA GLU A 393 -8.76 15.13 -1.71
C GLU A 393 -8.51 13.75 -2.34
N LEU A 394 -9.21 13.45 -3.42
CA LEU A 394 -9.15 12.15 -4.12
C LEU A 394 -7.75 11.80 -4.66
N LYS A 395 -6.84 12.76 -4.73
CA LYS A 395 -5.42 12.51 -5.05
C LYS A 395 -4.78 11.44 -4.16
N TYR A 396 -5.24 11.32 -2.90
CA TYR A 396 -4.76 10.27 -2.00
C TYR A 396 -5.28 8.89 -2.41
N LEU A 397 -6.55 8.81 -2.86
CA LEU A 397 -7.15 7.56 -3.33
C LEU A 397 -6.41 7.02 -4.57
N ASP A 398 -6.10 7.90 -5.53
CA ASP A 398 -5.47 7.55 -6.81
C ASP A 398 -4.05 6.99 -6.65
N ARG A 399 -3.44 7.17 -5.49
CA ARG A 399 -2.14 6.59 -5.16
C ARG A 399 -2.16 5.07 -5.02
N GLY A 400 -3.28 4.46 -4.67
CA GLY A 400 -3.34 3.04 -4.36
C GLY A 400 -4.60 2.30 -4.79
N TYR A 401 -5.60 2.98 -5.35
CA TYR A 401 -6.83 2.36 -5.84
C TYR A 401 -7.13 2.81 -7.26
N TYR A 402 -7.08 1.86 -8.19
CA TYR A 402 -7.40 2.10 -9.60
C TYR A 402 -8.91 1.96 -9.83
N GLN A 403 -9.53 3.00 -10.38
CA GLN A 403 -10.96 3.02 -10.73
C GLN A 403 -11.88 2.50 -9.61
N PHE A 404 -11.59 2.87 -8.37
CA PHE A 404 -12.27 2.34 -7.18
C PHE A 404 -13.79 2.54 -7.24
N HIS A 405 -14.24 3.72 -7.67
CA HIS A 405 -15.67 4.02 -7.81
C HIS A 405 -16.34 3.20 -8.91
N HIS A 406 -15.67 2.92 -10.03
CA HIS A 406 -16.21 2.05 -11.06
C HIS A 406 -16.38 0.60 -10.58
N LYS A 407 -15.40 0.09 -9.84
CA LYS A 407 -15.48 -1.23 -9.22
C LYS A 407 -16.61 -1.33 -8.19
N LEU A 408 -16.75 -0.34 -7.34
CA LEU A 408 -17.86 -0.28 -6.37
C LEU A 408 -19.22 -0.15 -7.04
N ARG A 409 -19.32 0.66 -8.10
CA ARG A 409 -20.56 0.80 -8.89
C ARG A 409 -20.95 -0.53 -9.55
N ALA A 410 -19.99 -1.26 -10.11
CA ALA A 410 -20.23 -2.58 -10.69
C ALA A 410 -20.75 -3.59 -9.65
N LEU A 411 -20.47 -3.39 -8.37
CA LEU A 411 -21.01 -4.17 -7.25
C LEU A 411 -22.37 -3.65 -6.76
N GLY A 412 -22.89 -2.58 -7.32
CA GLY A 412 -24.19 -2.02 -6.99
C GLY A 412 -24.18 -0.78 -6.10
N ALA A 413 -23.02 -0.22 -5.78
CA ALA A 413 -22.94 1.01 -5.00
C ALA A 413 -23.42 2.22 -5.81
N ASN A 414 -24.12 3.12 -5.14
CA ASN A 414 -24.50 4.42 -5.69
C ASN A 414 -23.35 5.41 -5.45
N ILE A 415 -22.44 5.50 -6.41
CA ILE A 415 -21.22 6.28 -6.28
C ILE A 415 -20.82 6.91 -7.61
N GLU A 416 -20.35 8.17 -7.56
CA GLU A 416 -19.90 8.91 -8.74
C GLU A 416 -18.70 9.79 -8.40
N ARG A 417 -17.74 9.90 -9.31
CA ARG A 417 -16.63 10.86 -9.24
C ARG A 417 -16.96 12.06 -10.09
N VAL A 418 -17.04 13.23 -9.49
CA VAL A 418 -17.54 14.44 -10.14
C VAL A 418 -16.63 15.64 -9.91
N HIS A 419 -16.75 16.63 -10.81
CA HIS A 419 -16.27 17.99 -10.56
C HIS A 419 -17.42 18.82 -10.00
N GLU A 420 -17.31 19.21 -8.73
CA GLU A 420 -18.29 20.07 -8.06
C GLU A 420 -17.66 21.39 -7.65
N ASP A 421 -18.34 22.49 -7.95
CA ASP A 421 -17.94 23.82 -7.48
C ASP A 421 -18.39 23.99 -6.02
N GLU A 422 -17.50 24.48 -5.15
CA GLU A 422 -17.83 24.75 -3.75
C GLU A 422 -18.86 25.90 -3.59
N ALA A 423 -18.85 26.83 -4.53
CA ALA A 423 -19.79 27.97 -4.52
C ALA A 423 -21.19 27.54 -4.97
N THR A 424 -21.30 26.49 -5.79
CA THR A 424 -22.56 25.98 -6.34
C THR A 424 -22.62 24.46 -6.25
N PRO A 425 -22.76 23.91 -5.01
CA PRO A 425 -22.84 22.47 -4.84
C PRO A 425 -24.12 21.89 -5.45
N PHE A 426 -24.04 20.65 -5.93
CA PHE A 426 -25.21 19.96 -6.49
C PHE A 426 -26.36 19.89 -5.48
N THR A 427 -27.56 20.20 -5.95
CA THR A 427 -28.79 20.02 -5.19
C THR A 427 -29.10 18.54 -5.00
N GLN A 428 -29.94 18.22 -4.02
CA GLN A 428 -30.38 16.83 -3.80
C GLN A 428 -30.99 16.21 -5.07
N VAL A 429 -31.79 16.97 -5.83
CA VAL A 429 -32.41 16.50 -7.06
C VAL A 429 -31.40 16.20 -8.17
N GLU A 430 -30.33 17.00 -8.27
CA GLU A 430 -29.23 16.76 -9.21
C GLU A 430 -28.42 15.52 -8.83
N LEU A 431 -28.15 15.32 -7.53
CA LEU A 431 -27.49 14.13 -7.02
C LEU A 431 -28.31 12.85 -7.28
N GLU A 432 -29.61 12.88 -7.03
CA GLU A 432 -30.50 11.76 -7.33
C GLU A 432 -30.50 11.40 -8.82
N LYS A 433 -30.58 12.39 -9.71
CA LYS A 433 -30.53 12.16 -11.16
C LYS A 433 -29.18 11.61 -11.63
N MET A 434 -28.10 12.01 -10.99
CA MET A 434 -26.75 11.60 -11.36
C MET A 434 -26.45 10.17 -10.92
N LEU A 435 -26.84 9.81 -9.70
CA LEU A 435 -26.55 8.49 -9.11
C LEU A 435 -27.49 7.38 -9.59
N ASN A 436 -28.68 7.73 -10.11
CA ASN A 436 -29.66 6.78 -10.64
C ASN A 436 -29.51 6.55 -12.17
N ARG A 437 -28.45 7.02 -12.80
CA ARG A 437 -28.08 6.74 -14.20
C ARG A 437 -27.24 5.47 -14.28
#